data_b1980d9a6b34af873b3211a7da001c49
#
_entry.id   b1980d9a6b34af873b3211a7da001c49
#
_cell.length_a   1.000
_cell.length_b   1.000
_cell.length_c   1.000
_cell.angle_alpha   90.00
_cell.angle_beta   90.00
_cell.angle_gamma   90.00
#
_symmetry.space_group_name_H-M   'P 1'
#
loop_
_entity.id
_entity.type
_entity.pdbx_description
1 polymer ?
#
loop_
_entity_poly.entity_id
_entity_poly.type
_entity_poly.pdbx_seq_one_letter_code
_entity_poly.pdbx_strand_id
1 'polypeptide(L)'
;SGTELGHQNGLVEPAEATRGPFREQVPSKPLTQALIFDFQYSDHQGVIVYLRMFAGSVKKGDALEFAMSGRRFNALEVGTFSPTPKPAGSLSAGEIGYIVTGIKEPGFARVGDTVRAAKSATPPLHGYAEPKPVVWASIYPESQDDFTALRQALGRLRLSDSSLSFEEESS
;
A
#
# COMPACT_ATOMS: atom_id res chain seq x y z
N SER A 1 2.18 86.81 -10.10
CA SER A 1 2.88 85.80 -9.31
C SER A 1 1.88 84.79 -8.81
N GLY A 2 1.81 83.68 -9.52
CA GLY A 2 0.98 82.54 -9.17
C GLY A 2 1.84 81.28 -9.31
N THR A 3 2.01 80.60 -8.20
CA THR A 3 2.80 79.42 -8.11
C THR A 3 1.85 78.23 -8.25
N GLU A 4 1.94 77.51 -9.34
CA GLU A 4 1.26 76.16 -9.54
C GLU A 4 2.05 75.09 -8.81
N LEU A 5 1.37 74.38 -7.90
CA LEU A 5 1.85 73.18 -7.26
C LEU A 5 1.44 71.96 -8.12
N GLY A 6 2.39 71.41 -8.84
CA GLY A 6 2.21 70.18 -9.55
C GLY A 6 2.13 68.98 -8.60
N HIS A 7 0.99 68.34 -8.57
CA HIS A 7 0.79 67.03 -7.92
C HIS A 7 1.35 65.95 -8.85
N GLN A 8 2.51 65.39 -8.51
CA GLN A 8 3.02 64.18 -9.12
C GLN A 8 2.41 62.98 -8.39
N ASN A 9 1.44 62.33 -9.01
CA ASN A 9 0.96 61.04 -8.60
C ASN A 9 2.00 59.98 -9.01
N GLY A 10 2.85 59.62 -8.06
CA GLY A 10 3.73 58.48 -8.19
C GLY A 10 2.92 57.18 -8.06
N LEU A 11 2.58 56.56 -9.19
CA LEU A 11 2.13 55.17 -9.25
C LEU A 11 3.29 54.31 -8.81
N VAL A 12 3.21 53.77 -7.59
CA VAL A 12 4.09 52.71 -7.12
C VAL A 12 3.64 51.42 -7.82
N GLU A 13 4.40 50.99 -8.80
CA GLU A 13 4.24 49.66 -9.37
C GLU A 13 4.43 48.58 -8.26
N PRO A 14 3.54 47.59 -8.15
CA PRO A 14 3.75 46.49 -7.23
C PRO A 14 4.99 45.70 -7.67
N ALA A 15 5.93 45.56 -6.74
CA ALA A 15 7.14 44.77 -6.92
C ALA A 15 6.78 43.40 -7.48
N GLU A 16 7.36 43.05 -8.64
CA GLU A 16 7.35 41.72 -9.16
C GLU A 16 7.87 40.73 -8.11
N ALA A 17 6.97 39.95 -7.56
CA ALA A 17 7.33 38.85 -6.70
C ALA A 17 8.22 37.90 -7.52
N THR A 18 9.50 37.93 -7.21
CA THR A 18 10.50 36.99 -7.73
C THR A 18 10.06 35.55 -7.38
N ARG A 19 9.31 34.93 -8.27
CA ARG A 19 9.03 33.51 -8.23
C ARG A 19 10.36 32.83 -8.51
N GLY A 20 11.06 32.47 -7.42
CA GLY A 20 12.19 31.56 -7.47
C GLY A 20 11.78 30.26 -8.18
N PRO A 21 12.73 29.54 -8.80
CA PRO A 21 12.42 28.33 -9.53
C PRO A 21 12.13 27.19 -8.57
N PHE A 22 11.00 27.26 -7.85
CA PHE A 22 10.40 26.09 -7.26
C PHE A 22 9.74 25.32 -8.43
N ARG A 23 10.56 24.67 -9.23
CA ARG A 23 10.09 23.58 -10.07
C ARG A 23 9.64 22.49 -9.11
N GLU A 24 8.35 22.50 -8.81
CA GLU A 24 7.66 21.33 -8.36
C GLU A 24 7.98 20.23 -9.37
N GLN A 25 8.89 19.32 -8.99
CA GLN A 25 9.19 18.15 -9.79
C GLN A 25 7.95 17.28 -9.71
N VAL A 26 6.99 17.54 -10.61
CA VAL A 26 5.88 16.62 -10.85
C VAL A 26 6.55 15.30 -11.23
N PRO A 27 6.40 14.24 -10.43
CA PRO A 27 7.02 12.98 -10.73
C PRO A 27 6.53 12.54 -12.11
N SER A 28 7.46 12.28 -13.02
CA SER A 28 7.20 11.93 -14.41
C SER A 28 6.48 10.58 -14.58
N LYS A 29 6.13 9.92 -13.50
CA LYS A 29 5.32 8.72 -13.44
C LYS A 29 4.06 9.01 -12.63
N PRO A 30 2.87 8.63 -13.13
CA PRO A 30 1.63 8.84 -12.40
C PRO A 30 1.75 8.20 -11.01
N LEU A 31 1.35 8.97 -10.00
CA LEU A 31 1.33 8.56 -8.61
C LEU A 31 0.44 7.31 -8.50
N THR A 32 1.01 6.17 -8.18
CA THR A 32 0.25 4.93 -7.96
C THR A 32 0.19 4.66 -6.48
N GLN A 33 -1.01 4.64 -5.91
CA GLN A 33 -1.27 4.31 -4.51
C GLN A 33 -2.52 3.47 -4.39
N ALA A 34 -2.41 2.36 -3.68
CA ALA A 34 -3.53 1.51 -3.33
C ALA A 34 -3.41 1.03 -1.89
N LEU A 35 -4.54 0.90 -1.19
CA LEU A 35 -4.62 0.41 0.18
C LEU A 35 -5.02 -1.06 0.17
N ILE A 36 -4.27 -1.90 0.86
CA ILE A 36 -4.61 -3.30 1.08
C ILE A 36 -5.67 -3.37 2.20
N PHE A 37 -6.82 -3.95 1.91
CA PHE A 37 -7.83 -4.20 2.94
C PHE A 37 -7.97 -5.67 3.32
N ASP A 38 -7.42 -6.58 2.49
CA ASP A 38 -7.37 -8.01 2.76
C ASP A 38 -6.29 -8.68 1.90
N PHE A 39 -5.89 -9.90 2.23
CA PHE A 39 -5.02 -10.72 1.40
C PHE A 39 -5.29 -12.22 1.62
N GLN A 40 -4.93 -13.00 0.65
CA GLN A 40 -5.03 -14.47 0.68
C GLN A 40 -3.73 -15.10 0.19
N TYR A 41 -3.40 -16.24 0.72
CA TYR A 41 -2.28 -17.05 0.23
C TYR A 41 -2.79 -18.21 -0.61
N SER A 42 -2.13 -18.44 -1.73
CA SER A 42 -2.35 -19.58 -2.62
C SER A 42 -1.02 -20.25 -2.95
N ASP A 43 -0.94 -21.58 -2.83
CA ASP A 43 0.28 -22.33 -3.14
C ASP A 43 0.72 -22.15 -4.60
N HIS A 44 -0.24 -21.93 -5.51
CA HIS A 44 0.03 -21.74 -6.94
C HIS A 44 0.36 -20.31 -7.32
N GLN A 45 -0.35 -19.36 -6.75
CA GLN A 45 -0.28 -17.92 -7.12
C GLN A 45 0.52 -17.06 -6.13
N GLY A 46 0.89 -17.64 -4.98
CA GLY A 46 1.50 -16.89 -3.89
C GLY A 46 0.49 -15.99 -3.19
N VAL A 47 0.97 -14.86 -2.67
CA VAL A 47 0.12 -13.87 -2.01
C VAL A 47 -0.72 -13.13 -3.05
N ILE A 48 -2.03 -13.10 -2.82
CA ILE A 48 -3.02 -12.32 -3.55
C ILE A 48 -3.47 -11.21 -2.62
N VAL A 49 -3.28 -9.95 -3.00
CA VAL A 49 -3.71 -8.81 -2.21
C VAL A 49 -5.00 -8.22 -2.78
N TYR A 50 -5.94 -7.92 -1.89
CA TYR A 50 -7.18 -7.23 -2.19
C TYR A 50 -7.03 -5.78 -1.80
N LEU A 51 -7.30 -4.87 -2.72
CA LEU A 51 -6.96 -3.48 -2.54
C LEU A 51 -7.95 -2.52 -3.18
N ARG A 52 -7.95 -1.29 -2.69
CA ARG A 52 -8.62 -0.16 -3.28
C ARG A 52 -7.60 0.80 -3.85
N MET A 53 -7.75 1.17 -5.11
CA MET A 53 -6.93 2.18 -5.75
C MET A 53 -7.34 3.58 -5.28
N PHE A 54 -6.37 4.36 -4.78
CA PHE A 54 -6.57 5.76 -4.40
C PHE A 54 -6.05 6.73 -5.46
N ALA A 55 -4.96 6.37 -6.11
CA ALA A 55 -4.37 7.21 -7.16
C ALA A 55 -3.70 6.36 -8.25
N GLY A 56 -3.68 6.87 -9.46
CA GLY A 56 -3.06 6.24 -10.61
C GLY A 56 -3.78 5.00 -11.10
N SER A 57 -3.01 4.09 -11.69
CA SER A 57 -3.50 2.81 -12.17
C SER A 57 -2.43 1.74 -12.05
N VAL A 58 -2.86 0.49 -12.00
CA VAL A 58 -2.00 -0.71 -12.00
C VAL A 58 -2.47 -1.66 -13.08
N LYS A 59 -1.53 -2.26 -13.79
CA LYS A 59 -1.79 -3.29 -14.80
C LYS A 59 -0.83 -4.47 -14.63
N LYS A 60 -1.16 -5.56 -15.27
CA LYS A 60 -0.29 -6.75 -15.31
C LYS A 60 1.11 -6.37 -15.80
N GLY A 61 2.13 -6.86 -15.10
CA GLY A 61 3.54 -6.62 -15.37
C GLY A 61 4.13 -5.39 -14.68
N ASP A 62 3.32 -4.53 -14.05
CA ASP A 62 3.84 -3.36 -13.35
C ASP A 62 4.70 -3.77 -12.17
N ALA A 63 5.83 -3.08 -12.01
CA ALA A 63 6.72 -3.23 -10.87
C ALA A 63 6.19 -2.40 -9.70
N LEU A 64 5.83 -3.07 -8.63
CA LEU A 64 5.22 -2.52 -7.44
C LEU A 64 6.05 -2.84 -6.18
N GLU A 65 5.75 -2.16 -5.09
CA GLU A 65 6.30 -2.47 -3.77
C GLU A 65 5.28 -2.24 -2.66
N PHE A 66 5.41 -3.00 -1.59
CA PHE A 66 4.72 -2.76 -0.33
C PHE A 66 5.47 -1.66 0.42
N ALA A 67 4.78 -0.59 0.79
CA ALA A 67 5.43 0.59 1.37
C ALA A 67 6.05 0.31 2.75
N MET A 68 5.44 -0.57 3.57
CA MET A 68 5.92 -0.90 4.91
C MET A 68 7.12 -1.84 4.88
N SER A 69 7.05 -2.91 4.11
CA SER A 69 8.13 -3.90 4.05
C SER A 69 9.21 -3.55 3.02
N GLY A 70 8.95 -2.63 2.10
CA GLY A 70 9.83 -2.34 0.97
C GLY A 70 9.98 -3.51 -0.03
N ARG A 71 9.22 -4.60 0.16
CA ARG A 71 9.29 -5.76 -0.72
C ARG A 71 8.72 -5.41 -2.09
N ARG A 72 9.53 -5.64 -3.12
CA ARG A 72 9.16 -5.42 -4.52
C ARG A 72 8.62 -6.69 -5.15
N PHE A 73 7.66 -6.51 -6.05
CA PHE A 73 7.06 -7.58 -6.83
C PHE A 73 6.56 -7.04 -8.17
N ASN A 74 6.27 -7.96 -9.10
CA ASN A 74 5.57 -7.63 -10.33
C ASN A 74 4.13 -8.12 -10.23
N ALA A 75 3.18 -7.31 -10.69
CA ALA A 75 1.78 -7.72 -10.77
C ALA A 75 1.64 -8.85 -11.81
N LEU A 76 1.52 -10.10 -11.36
CA LEU A 76 1.36 -11.25 -12.26
C LEU A 76 -0.01 -11.25 -12.91
N GLU A 77 -1.02 -10.83 -12.16
CA GLU A 77 -2.39 -10.65 -12.61
C GLU A 77 -3.02 -9.49 -11.84
N VAL A 78 -3.92 -8.79 -12.48
CA VAL A 78 -4.74 -7.72 -11.92
C VAL A 78 -6.18 -8.00 -12.30
N GLY A 79 -7.12 -7.78 -11.37
CA GLY A 79 -8.51 -8.03 -11.64
C GLY A 79 -9.45 -7.29 -10.71
N THR A 80 -10.74 -7.34 -11.05
CA THR A 80 -11.85 -6.75 -10.30
C THR A 80 -12.77 -7.83 -9.77
N PHE A 81 -13.72 -7.46 -8.93
CA PHE A 81 -14.79 -8.32 -8.44
C PHE A 81 -16.12 -8.00 -9.14
N SER A 82 -16.80 -9.05 -9.67
CA SER A 82 -18.11 -8.88 -10.31
C SER A 82 -18.89 -10.21 -10.39
N PRO A 83 -19.54 -10.68 -9.36
CA PRO A 83 -19.23 -10.71 -7.92
C PRO A 83 -17.99 -11.56 -7.60
N THR A 84 -17.56 -12.42 -8.52
CA THR A 84 -16.37 -13.26 -8.41
C THR A 84 -15.13 -12.54 -8.99
N PRO A 85 -13.91 -12.90 -8.56
CA PRO A 85 -12.69 -12.39 -9.15
C PRO A 85 -12.66 -12.61 -10.67
N LYS A 86 -12.41 -11.54 -11.43
CA LYS A 86 -12.23 -11.59 -12.89
C LYS A 86 -10.97 -10.85 -13.27
N PRO A 87 -10.07 -11.45 -14.06
CA PRO A 87 -8.94 -10.73 -14.61
C PRO A 87 -9.39 -9.49 -15.38
N ALA A 88 -8.71 -8.39 -15.13
CA ALA A 88 -8.92 -7.11 -15.82
C ALA A 88 -7.61 -6.63 -16.42
N GLY A 89 -7.68 -5.79 -17.43
CA GLY A 89 -6.48 -5.23 -18.07
C GLY A 89 -5.73 -4.28 -17.15
N SER A 90 -6.46 -3.55 -16.29
CA SER A 90 -5.92 -2.60 -15.32
C SER A 90 -6.92 -2.33 -14.21
N LEU A 91 -6.42 -1.79 -13.10
CA LEU A 91 -7.20 -1.16 -12.03
C LEU A 91 -6.86 0.33 -12.01
N SER A 92 -7.87 1.18 -11.94
CA SER A 92 -7.76 2.63 -11.92
C SER A 92 -8.19 3.22 -10.58
N ALA A 93 -7.81 4.47 -10.32
CA ALA A 93 -8.20 5.17 -9.09
C ALA A 93 -9.70 5.09 -8.84
N GLY A 94 -10.08 4.77 -7.60
CA GLY A 94 -11.45 4.55 -7.15
C GLY A 94 -11.95 3.11 -7.24
N GLU A 95 -11.29 2.25 -8.02
CA GLU A 95 -11.68 0.85 -8.18
C GLU A 95 -11.18 -0.03 -7.03
N ILE A 96 -11.93 -1.10 -6.78
CA ILE A 96 -11.57 -2.19 -5.87
C ILE A 96 -11.26 -3.43 -6.70
N GLY A 97 -10.16 -4.09 -6.36
CA GLY A 97 -9.75 -5.27 -7.08
C GLY A 97 -8.69 -6.08 -6.36
N TYR A 98 -8.02 -6.94 -7.10
CA TYR A 98 -6.95 -7.78 -6.58
C TYR A 98 -5.71 -7.74 -7.46
N ILE A 99 -4.57 -8.05 -6.84
CA ILE A 99 -3.29 -8.26 -7.51
C ILE A 99 -2.69 -9.58 -7.05
N VAL A 100 -2.33 -10.42 -8.00
CA VAL A 100 -1.52 -11.62 -7.77
C VAL A 100 -0.06 -11.21 -7.77
N THR A 101 0.62 -11.37 -6.63
CA THR A 101 2.01 -10.89 -6.46
C THR A 101 3.07 -11.91 -6.83
N GLY A 102 2.74 -13.20 -6.78
CA GLY A 102 3.69 -14.30 -6.95
C GLY A 102 4.64 -14.50 -5.76
N ILE A 103 4.53 -13.71 -4.70
CA ILE A 103 5.35 -13.86 -3.49
C ILE A 103 4.89 -15.11 -2.75
N LYS A 104 5.77 -16.06 -2.54
CA LYS A 104 5.47 -17.31 -1.83
C LYS A 104 5.86 -17.29 -0.36
N GLU A 105 6.57 -16.27 0.06
CA GLU A 105 6.98 -16.07 1.43
C GLU A 105 5.92 -15.29 2.20
N PRO A 106 5.51 -15.73 3.39
CA PRO A 106 4.53 -15.03 4.22
C PRO A 106 5.11 -13.76 4.87
N GLY A 107 4.22 -12.89 5.35
CA GLY A 107 4.58 -11.77 6.23
C GLY A 107 4.97 -10.46 5.53
N PHE A 108 4.97 -10.42 4.20
CA PHE A 108 5.25 -9.17 3.47
C PHE A 108 4.01 -8.34 3.18
N ALA A 109 2.86 -8.98 2.95
CA ALA A 109 1.59 -8.29 2.79
C ALA A 109 0.91 -8.12 4.15
N ARG A 110 0.42 -6.92 4.44
CA ARG A 110 -0.32 -6.61 5.66
C ARG A 110 -1.57 -5.81 5.31
N VAL A 111 -2.66 -6.08 6.01
CA VAL A 111 -3.88 -5.26 5.92
C VAL A 111 -3.53 -3.84 6.35
N GLY A 112 -3.97 -2.86 5.56
CA GLY A 112 -3.66 -1.45 5.78
C GLY A 112 -2.35 -0.95 5.17
N ASP A 113 -1.49 -1.84 4.64
CA ASP A 113 -0.28 -1.42 3.93
C ASP A 113 -0.64 -0.76 2.59
N THR A 114 0.27 0.03 2.08
CA THR A 114 0.13 0.72 0.81
C THR A 114 0.94 0.01 -0.27
N VAL A 115 0.29 -0.31 -1.38
CA VAL A 115 0.95 -0.70 -2.62
C VAL A 115 1.22 0.55 -3.44
N ARG A 116 2.45 0.71 -3.89
CA ARG A 116 2.88 1.83 -4.73
C ARG A 116 3.80 1.36 -5.86
N ALA A 117 4.04 2.23 -6.84
CA ALA A 117 5.02 1.93 -7.89
C ALA A 117 6.40 1.71 -7.28
N ALA A 118 7.13 0.68 -7.74
CA ALA A 118 8.46 0.37 -7.25
C ALA A 118 9.41 1.56 -7.42
N LYS A 119 10.24 1.82 -6.41
CA LYS A 119 11.16 2.97 -6.36
C LYS A 119 10.45 4.34 -6.35
N SER A 120 9.17 4.38 -6.00
CA SER A 120 8.46 5.65 -5.82
C SER A 120 8.81 6.24 -4.46
N ALA A 121 9.00 7.56 -4.42
CA ALA A 121 9.12 8.31 -3.16
C ALA A 121 7.75 8.64 -2.53
N THR A 122 6.66 8.13 -3.11
CA THR A 122 5.31 8.36 -2.61
C THR A 122 5.17 7.84 -1.18
N PRO A 123 4.74 8.66 -0.23
CA PRO A 123 4.54 8.21 1.15
C PRO A 123 3.42 7.16 1.22
N PRO A 124 3.43 6.30 2.25
CA PRO A 124 2.29 5.41 2.52
C PRO A 124 1.02 6.24 2.79
N LEU A 125 -0.13 5.66 2.51
CA LEU A 125 -1.42 6.24 2.86
C LEU A 125 -1.54 6.38 4.39
N HIS A 126 -2.07 7.52 4.83
CA HIS A 126 -2.26 7.77 6.26
C HIS A 126 -3.37 6.89 6.84
N GLY A 127 -3.26 6.56 8.14
CA GLY A 127 -4.30 5.82 8.86
C GLY A 127 -4.03 4.32 8.99
N TYR A 128 -2.90 3.82 8.49
CA TYR A 128 -2.49 2.47 8.81
C TYR A 128 -2.09 2.37 10.28
N ALA A 129 -2.72 1.43 10.98
CA ALA A 129 -2.27 0.97 12.30
C ALA A 129 -2.12 -0.55 12.25
N GLU A 130 -0.99 -1.06 12.71
CA GLU A 130 -0.80 -2.51 12.84
C GLU A 130 -1.83 -3.06 13.83
N PRO A 131 -2.61 -4.10 13.46
CA PRO A 131 -3.55 -4.72 14.36
C PRO A 131 -2.82 -5.19 15.63
N LYS A 132 -3.31 -4.79 16.80
CA LYS A 132 -2.77 -5.27 18.07
C LYS A 132 -3.59 -6.46 18.54
N PRO A 133 -2.95 -7.57 18.93
CA PRO A 133 -3.67 -8.68 19.55
C PRO A 133 -4.42 -8.21 20.78
N VAL A 134 -5.69 -8.56 20.89
CA VAL A 134 -6.55 -8.22 22.05
C VAL A 134 -7.01 -9.45 22.81
N VAL A 135 -6.75 -10.63 22.27
CA VAL A 135 -7.10 -11.93 22.89
C VAL A 135 -5.84 -12.79 22.92
N TRP A 136 -5.65 -13.48 24.04
CA TRP A 136 -4.56 -14.42 24.26
C TRP A 136 -5.15 -15.78 24.59
N ALA A 137 -4.62 -16.83 23.99
CA ALA A 137 -5.02 -18.20 24.28
C ALA A 137 -3.78 -19.12 24.24
N SER A 138 -3.68 -20.02 25.20
CA SER A 138 -2.70 -21.10 25.16
C SER A 138 -3.34 -22.31 24.49
N ILE A 139 -2.64 -22.88 23.51
CA ILE A 139 -3.12 -24.02 22.73
C ILE A 139 -2.14 -25.18 22.94
N TYR A 140 -2.68 -26.34 23.31
CA TYR A 140 -1.90 -27.53 23.54
C TYR A 140 -2.36 -28.65 22.60
N PRO A 141 -1.44 -29.42 22.02
CA PRO A 141 -1.82 -30.63 21.28
C PRO A 141 -2.30 -31.72 22.26
N GLU A 142 -3.14 -32.63 21.79
CA GLU A 142 -3.57 -33.78 22.58
C GLU A 142 -2.43 -34.74 22.86
N SER A 143 -1.51 -34.90 21.92
CA SER A 143 -0.32 -35.73 22.01
C SER A 143 0.92 -34.91 21.70
N GLN A 144 2.04 -35.26 22.33
CA GLN A 144 3.32 -34.64 22.06
C GLN A 144 3.77 -34.84 20.60
N ASP A 145 3.35 -35.93 19.97
CA ASP A 145 3.64 -36.21 18.55
C ASP A 145 2.93 -35.24 17.60
N ASP A 146 1.81 -34.63 18.03
CA ASP A 146 1.04 -33.68 17.26
C ASP A 146 1.59 -32.25 17.30
N PHE A 147 2.61 -31.99 18.11
CA PHE A 147 3.19 -30.65 18.27
C PHE A 147 3.66 -30.05 16.94
N THR A 148 4.32 -30.86 16.10
CA THR A 148 4.78 -30.42 14.79
C THR A 148 3.61 -30.09 13.86
N ALA A 149 2.54 -30.86 13.89
CA ALA A 149 1.33 -30.62 13.10
C ALA A 149 0.63 -29.32 13.55
N LEU A 150 0.51 -29.11 14.87
CA LEU A 150 -0.05 -27.88 15.44
C LEU A 150 0.74 -26.64 15.02
N ARG A 151 2.06 -26.70 15.12
CA ARG A 151 2.95 -25.61 14.68
C ARG A 151 2.77 -25.28 13.21
N GLN A 152 2.69 -26.29 12.36
CA GLN A 152 2.44 -26.10 10.92
C GLN A 152 1.06 -25.49 10.65
N ALA A 153 0.03 -25.93 11.37
CA ALA A 153 -1.32 -25.41 11.24
C ALA A 153 -1.39 -23.92 11.66
N LEU A 154 -0.78 -23.55 12.77
CA LEU A 154 -0.68 -22.17 13.22
C LEU A 154 0.12 -21.30 12.24
N GLY A 155 1.20 -21.85 11.69
CA GLY A 155 1.96 -21.20 10.63
C GLY A 155 1.12 -20.90 9.38
N ARG A 156 0.29 -21.84 8.96
CA ARG A 156 -0.66 -21.65 7.83
C ARG A 156 -1.73 -20.63 8.17
N LEU A 157 -2.29 -20.66 9.38
CA LEU A 157 -3.29 -19.70 9.81
C LEU A 157 -2.75 -18.27 9.80
N ARG A 158 -1.50 -18.08 10.26
CA ARG A 158 -0.81 -16.79 10.21
C ARG A 158 -0.63 -16.24 8.79
N LEU A 159 -0.60 -17.11 7.76
CA LEU A 159 -0.54 -16.69 6.37
C LEU A 159 -1.83 -16.01 5.90
N SER A 160 -2.95 -16.34 6.52
CA SER A 160 -4.28 -15.82 6.17
C SER A 160 -4.75 -14.73 7.13
N ASP A 161 -4.16 -14.64 8.34
CA ASP A 161 -4.51 -13.67 9.37
C ASP A 161 -3.27 -12.96 9.89
N SER A 162 -3.07 -11.73 9.44
CA SER A 162 -1.92 -10.89 9.85
C SER A 162 -1.98 -10.45 11.31
N SER A 163 -3.12 -10.56 11.98
CA SER A 163 -3.28 -10.22 13.40
C SER A 163 -2.84 -11.35 14.33
N LEU A 164 -2.71 -12.58 13.80
CA LEU A 164 -2.28 -13.72 14.57
C LEU A 164 -0.77 -13.71 14.79
N SER A 165 -0.38 -13.72 16.05
CA SER A 165 0.99 -14.01 16.47
C SER A 165 0.98 -15.18 17.45
N PHE A 166 1.96 -16.06 17.40
CA PHE A 166 2.13 -17.13 18.37
C PHE A 166 3.60 -17.30 18.71
N GLU A 167 3.84 -17.72 19.93
CA GLU A 167 5.15 -18.03 20.47
C GLU A 167 5.09 -19.43 21.07
N GLU A 168 6.18 -20.16 20.98
CA GLU A 168 6.33 -21.46 21.65
C GLU A 168 6.79 -21.21 23.08
N GLU A 169 6.04 -21.71 24.05
CA GLU A 169 6.48 -21.72 25.44
C GLU A 169 7.51 -22.83 25.62
N SER A 170 8.71 -22.46 26.07
CA SER A 170 9.71 -23.43 26.52
C SER A 170 9.37 -23.88 27.92
N SER A 171 9.14 -25.18 28.14
CA SER A 171 9.03 -25.80 29.44
C SER A 171 10.38 -25.80 30.16
#